data_56c8faeb168b5df9f7cf6a52d7b16614
#
_entry.id   56c8faeb168b5df9f7cf6a52d7b16614
#
_cell.length_a   1.000
_cell.length_b   1.000
_cell.length_c   1.000
_cell.angle_alpha   90.00
_cell.angle_beta   90.00
_cell.angle_gamma   90.00
#
_symmetry.space_group_name_H-M   'P 1'
#
loop_
_entity.id
_entity.type
_entity.pdbx_description
1 polymer ?
#
loop_
_entity_poly.entity_id
_entity_poly.type
_entity_poly.pdbx_seq_one_letter_code
_entity_poly.pdbx_strand_id
1 'polypeptide(L)'
;MIRVLLLAVVLALALAAGAWALFMHSADHGHPITVGALEDAVKLPDPKLADERVALASRAGFDALNITTLWAPGQTQPDPGELRILRSVANATQSHNLQLLITVYAARPRYAPTTDTQQDTYAAFMATLARDLPTVDGFAIWNEPNLNTFWLYQYDAAGKDIAAPAYTSLLARTYDALRAVSPKIKVYGGNLAPRGFEDPDSPRPTHSPTQFIRDMGAAYRASGRTKPIMDVFALHPYQTRSAIPPGQPHTGTSLGVGDYDKLVALLGAAFDGTGQPGSKLPIAYTEFGVQSVIPESELGSYTNVDSPLGKDAVPEKTQAEYYEQAFELAACQPNVIAVYIFHLFDEADLNRWQSGPYYADAKPKASLAAIDSAAKKARDGKLADCG
;
A
#
# COMPACT_ATOMS: atom_id res chain seq x y z
N MET A 1 25.52 13.50 -62.02
CA MET A 1 24.90 14.14 -60.87
C MET A 1 23.60 13.45 -60.39
N ILE A 2 22.69 13.07 -61.28
CA ILE A 2 21.37 12.43 -60.86
C ILE A 2 21.53 11.08 -60.15
N ARG A 3 22.49 10.23 -60.50
CA ARG A 3 22.70 8.92 -59.82
C ARG A 3 23.25 9.04 -58.38
N VAL A 4 24.02 10.08 -58.08
CA VAL A 4 24.56 10.33 -56.72
C VAL A 4 23.48 10.87 -55.81
N LEU A 5 22.54 11.71 -56.33
CA LEU A 5 21.41 12.21 -55.58
C LEU A 5 20.43 11.09 -55.21
N LEU A 6 20.17 10.14 -56.13
CA LEU A 6 19.28 8.99 -55.86
C LEU A 6 19.85 8.05 -54.77
N LEU A 7 21.18 7.82 -54.79
CA LEU A 7 21.80 7.00 -53.72
C LEU A 7 21.72 7.68 -52.33
N ALA A 8 21.93 9.01 -52.27
CA ALA A 8 21.84 9.74 -51.01
C ALA A 8 20.42 9.77 -50.43
N VAL A 9 19.39 9.86 -51.27
CA VAL A 9 17.99 9.82 -50.85
C VAL A 9 17.60 8.43 -50.38
N VAL A 10 18.05 7.37 -51.04
CA VAL A 10 17.78 5.97 -50.60
C VAL A 10 18.49 5.65 -49.27
N LEU A 11 19.74 6.16 -49.10
CA LEU A 11 20.45 5.98 -47.80
C LEU A 11 19.79 6.77 -46.67
N ALA A 12 19.30 7.97 -46.91
CA ALA A 12 18.59 8.78 -45.91
C ALA A 12 17.25 8.16 -45.54
N LEU A 13 16.53 7.59 -46.50
CA LEU A 13 15.27 6.87 -46.22
C LEU A 13 15.50 5.55 -45.48
N ALA A 14 16.59 4.83 -45.77
CA ALA A 14 16.96 3.60 -45.05
C ALA A 14 17.42 3.91 -43.61
N LEU A 15 18.14 5.03 -43.40
CA LEU A 15 18.52 5.47 -42.03
C LEU A 15 17.31 6.00 -41.25
N ALA A 16 16.38 6.69 -41.90
CA ALA A 16 15.15 7.13 -41.26
C ALA A 16 14.22 5.94 -40.92
N ALA A 17 14.11 4.94 -41.79
CA ALA A 17 13.34 3.73 -41.52
C ALA A 17 14.01 2.86 -40.43
N GLY A 18 15.34 2.78 -40.41
CA GLY A 18 16.09 2.10 -39.33
C GLY A 18 15.97 2.82 -37.99
N ALA A 19 15.99 4.14 -37.96
CA ALA A 19 15.74 4.93 -36.74
C ALA A 19 14.28 4.81 -36.27
N TRP A 20 13.33 4.77 -37.21
CA TRP A 20 11.90 4.52 -36.89
C TRP A 20 11.68 3.10 -36.37
N ALA A 21 12.33 2.09 -36.94
CA ALA A 21 12.24 0.71 -36.44
C ALA A 21 12.91 0.55 -35.05
N LEU A 22 13.97 1.28 -34.74
CA LEU A 22 14.59 1.34 -33.44
C LEU A 22 13.72 2.11 -32.42
N PHE A 23 12.94 3.10 -32.85
CA PHE A 23 11.96 3.79 -31.99
C PHE A 23 10.69 2.96 -31.74
N MET A 24 10.32 2.07 -32.67
CA MET A 24 9.13 1.20 -32.53
C MET A 24 9.41 -0.10 -31.74
N HIS A 25 10.67 -0.35 -31.34
CA HIS A 25 11.08 -1.51 -30.54
C HIS A 25 11.73 -1.10 -29.21
N SER A 26 11.41 0.05 -28.66
CA SER A 26 11.47 0.17 -27.20
C SER A 26 10.27 -0.64 -26.68
N ALA A 27 10.49 -1.90 -26.35
CA ALA A 27 9.59 -2.61 -25.46
C ALA A 27 9.26 -1.64 -24.34
N ASP A 28 7.98 -1.39 -24.11
CA ASP A 28 7.53 -0.47 -23.08
C ASP A 28 7.73 -1.21 -21.75
N HIS A 29 8.99 -1.23 -21.29
CA HIS A 29 9.37 -1.89 -20.05
C HIS A 29 8.68 -1.20 -18.90
N GLY A 30 8.23 -1.99 -17.93
CA GLY A 30 7.65 -1.46 -16.68
C GLY A 30 8.60 -0.47 -16.01
N HIS A 31 8.05 0.51 -15.34
CA HIS A 31 8.86 1.46 -14.57
C HIS A 31 9.29 0.85 -13.22
N PRO A 32 10.40 1.35 -12.61
CA PRO A 32 10.80 0.91 -11.28
C PRO A 32 9.72 1.16 -10.22
N ILE A 33 9.45 0.16 -9.38
CA ILE A 33 8.58 0.29 -8.22
C ILE A 33 9.29 -0.22 -6.97
N THR A 34 8.91 0.33 -5.81
CA THR A 34 9.31 -0.19 -4.50
C THR A 34 8.50 -1.45 -4.18
N VAL A 35 9.17 -2.53 -3.80
CA VAL A 35 8.53 -3.73 -3.26
C VAL A 35 8.87 -3.86 -1.79
N GLY A 36 7.87 -4.04 -0.94
CA GLY A 36 8.03 -4.16 0.51
C GLY A 36 7.06 -5.14 1.14
N ALA A 37 7.04 -5.15 2.46
CA ALA A 37 6.05 -5.89 3.24
C ALA A 37 5.47 -5.03 4.38
N LEU A 38 4.19 -5.23 4.71
CA LEU A 38 3.65 -4.82 6.00
C LEU A 38 3.99 -5.91 7.02
N GLU A 39 4.71 -5.53 8.11
CA GLU A 39 5.16 -6.54 9.07
C GLU A 39 5.40 -5.98 10.47
N ASP A 40 4.53 -6.31 11.38
CA ASP A 40 4.65 -5.90 12.79
C ASP A 40 5.51 -6.85 13.65
N ALA A 41 5.78 -8.08 13.19
CA ALA A 41 6.63 -9.01 13.93
C ALA A 41 8.11 -8.58 14.02
N VAL A 42 8.51 -7.52 13.29
CA VAL A 42 9.81 -6.86 13.43
C VAL A 42 9.88 -5.94 14.66
N LYS A 43 8.74 -5.55 15.25
CA LYS A 43 8.64 -4.67 16.43
C LYS A 43 8.95 -5.44 17.71
N LEU A 44 10.19 -5.72 17.95
CA LEU A 44 10.66 -6.47 19.12
C LEU A 44 11.30 -5.54 20.14
N PRO A 45 11.11 -5.80 21.46
CA PRO A 45 11.74 -5.01 22.52
C PRO A 45 13.29 -5.08 22.52
N ASP A 46 13.85 -6.21 22.09
CA ASP A 46 15.29 -6.39 21.90
C ASP A 46 15.72 -5.84 20.54
N PRO A 47 16.53 -4.77 20.48
CA PRO A 47 16.97 -4.17 19.24
C PRO A 47 17.74 -5.11 18.32
N LYS A 48 18.49 -6.07 18.87
CA LYS A 48 19.23 -7.06 18.08
C LYS A 48 18.27 -8.01 17.37
N LEU A 49 17.27 -8.50 18.06
CA LEU A 49 16.26 -9.37 17.45
C LEU A 49 15.42 -8.61 16.41
N ALA A 50 15.12 -7.33 16.66
CA ALA A 50 14.46 -6.48 15.68
C ALA A 50 15.31 -6.32 14.40
N ASP A 51 16.61 -6.06 14.54
CA ASP A 51 17.54 -5.97 13.41
C ASP A 51 17.62 -7.29 12.62
N GLU A 52 17.75 -8.43 13.31
CA GLU A 52 17.74 -9.76 12.69
C GLU A 52 16.45 -10.03 11.88
N ARG A 53 15.29 -9.57 12.37
CA ARG A 53 14.00 -9.69 11.66
C ARG A 53 13.92 -8.74 10.47
N VAL A 54 14.34 -7.50 10.62
CA VAL A 54 14.40 -6.52 9.51
C VAL A 54 15.35 -7.01 8.41
N ALA A 55 16.49 -7.62 8.76
CA ALA A 55 17.42 -8.20 7.79
C ALA A 55 16.76 -9.27 6.88
N LEU A 56 15.71 -9.97 7.35
CA LEU A 56 14.98 -10.95 6.54
C LEU A 56 14.20 -10.27 5.41
N ALA A 57 13.69 -9.05 5.59
CA ALA A 57 13.04 -8.30 4.52
C ALA A 57 14.05 -7.96 3.40
N SER A 58 15.25 -7.49 3.75
CA SER A 58 16.32 -7.24 2.77
C SER A 58 16.73 -8.53 2.04
N ARG A 59 16.82 -9.66 2.76
CA ARG A 59 17.10 -10.98 2.14
C ARG A 59 15.99 -11.50 1.25
N ALA A 60 14.74 -11.07 1.45
CA ALA A 60 13.62 -11.35 0.56
C ALA A 60 13.60 -10.44 -0.70
N GLY A 61 14.63 -9.60 -0.88
CA GLY A 61 14.74 -8.67 -2.00
C GLY A 61 13.91 -7.39 -1.85
N PHE A 62 13.29 -7.16 -0.69
CA PHE A 62 12.44 -5.99 -0.47
C PHE A 62 13.25 -4.72 -0.25
N ASP A 63 12.65 -3.60 -0.62
CA ASP A 63 13.19 -2.24 -0.54
C ASP A 63 12.58 -1.43 0.60
N ALA A 64 11.48 -1.93 1.18
CA ALA A 64 10.71 -1.19 2.19
C ALA A 64 10.01 -2.12 3.20
N LEU A 65 9.76 -1.56 4.38
CA LEU A 65 8.81 -2.11 5.35
C LEU A 65 7.70 -1.08 5.63
N ASN A 66 6.48 -1.56 5.83
CA ASN A 66 5.39 -0.85 6.46
C ASN A 66 5.16 -1.50 7.84
N ILE A 67 5.14 -0.70 8.89
CA ILE A 67 4.77 -1.17 10.24
C ILE A 67 3.59 -0.37 10.76
N THR A 68 2.87 -0.90 11.73
CA THR A 68 1.77 -0.16 12.34
C THR A 68 2.13 0.40 13.71
N THR A 69 1.49 1.49 14.12
CA THR A 69 1.46 1.93 15.51
C THR A 69 0.10 2.51 15.87
N LEU A 70 -0.24 2.47 17.14
CA LEU A 70 -1.57 2.82 17.60
C LEU A 70 -1.59 4.20 18.25
N TRP A 71 -2.60 4.97 17.86
CA TRP A 71 -3.00 6.19 18.54
C TRP A 71 -4.20 5.92 19.47
N ALA A 72 -4.30 6.62 20.57
CA ALA A 72 -5.49 6.61 21.42
C ALA A 72 -6.01 8.05 21.62
N PRO A 73 -7.33 8.22 21.81
CA PRO A 73 -7.93 9.54 22.00
C PRO A 73 -7.25 10.35 23.11
N GLY A 74 -6.92 11.60 22.77
CA GLY A 74 -6.24 12.52 23.69
C GLY A 74 -4.70 12.44 23.67
N GLN A 75 -4.10 11.43 23.03
CA GLN A 75 -2.64 11.34 22.92
C GLN A 75 -2.10 12.32 21.89
N THR A 76 -1.08 13.10 22.27
CA THR A 76 -0.31 13.99 21.41
C THR A 76 1.15 13.54 21.22
N GLN A 77 1.51 12.40 21.82
CA GLN A 77 2.85 11.79 21.71
C GLN A 77 2.73 10.27 21.90
N PRO A 78 3.61 9.48 21.27
CA PRO A 78 3.65 8.03 21.46
C PRO A 78 3.98 7.65 22.90
N ASP A 79 3.55 6.45 23.29
CA ASP A 79 4.06 5.83 24.53
C ASP A 79 5.58 5.68 24.47
N PRO A 80 6.32 6.00 25.55
CA PRO A 80 7.80 5.89 25.53
C PRO A 80 8.32 4.48 25.26
N GLY A 81 7.57 3.43 25.62
CA GLY A 81 7.93 2.04 25.34
C GLY A 81 7.79 1.74 23.87
N GLU A 82 6.65 2.09 23.27
CA GLU A 82 6.38 1.96 21.83
C GLU A 82 7.40 2.77 21.02
N LEU A 83 7.69 4.01 21.40
CA LEU A 83 8.65 4.85 20.71
C LEU A 83 10.06 4.24 20.68
N ARG A 84 10.49 3.56 21.76
CA ARG A 84 11.78 2.85 21.76
C ARG A 84 11.80 1.71 20.74
N ILE A 85 10.71 0.96 20.63
CA ILE A 85 10.58 -0.13 19.65
C ILE A 85 10.59 0.44 18.24
N LEU A 86 9.80 1.48 17.96
CA LEU A 86 9.76 2.14 16.65
C LEU A 86 11.12 2.70 16.23
N ARG A 87 11.88 3.31 17.16
CA ARG A 87 13.26 3.77 16.91
C ARG A 87 14.21 2.62 16.57
N SER A 88 14.06 1.48 17.26
CA SER A 88 14.86 0.29 16.96
C SER A 88 14.60 -0.20 15.53
N VAL A 89 13.33 -0.30 15.12
CA VAL A 89 12.98 -0.68 13.75
C VAL A 89 13.46 0.36 12.73
N ALA A 90 13.29 1.66 13.00
CA ALA A 90 13.76 2.72 12.10
C ALA A 90 15.28 2.71 11.91
N ASN A 91 16.05 2.44 12.98
CA ASN A 91 17.49 2.27 12.88
C ASN A 91 17.88 1.01 12.08
N ALA A 92 17.17 -0.10 12.31
CA ALA A 92 17.40 -1.35 11.59
C ALA A 92 17.07 -1.20 10.10
N THR A 93 15.95 -0.59 9.73
CA THR A 93 15.61 -0.33 8.31
C THR A 93 16.68 0.53 7.64
N GLN A 94 17.15 1.57 8.30
CA GLN A 94 18.24 2.41 7.79
C GLN A 94 19.55 1.61 7.59
N SER A 95 19.93 0.75 8.55
CA SER A 95 21.17 -0.07 8.45
C SER A 95 21.10 -1.10 7.32
N HIS A 96 19.92 -1.55 6.95
CA HIS A 96 19.67 -2.48 5.86
C HIS A 96 19.25 -1.80 4.54
N ASN A 97 19.31 -0.47 4.44
CA ASN A 97 18.91 0.33 3.27
C ASN A 97 17.45 0.11 2.85
N LEU A 98 16.56 -0.10 3.82
CA LEU A 98 15.12 -0.20 3.58
C LEU A 98 14.43 1.11 3.89
N GLN A 99 13.44 1.49 3.07
CA GLN A 99 12.51 2.56 3.38
C GLN A 99 11.56 2.13 4.50
N LEU A 100 11.12 3.07 5.33
CA LEU A 100 10.15 2.80 6.37
C LEU A 100 8.89 3.64 6.20
N LEU A 101 7.76 2.99 6.03
CA LEU A 101 6.41 3.53 6.13
C LEU A 101 5.84 3.16 7.50
N ILE A 102 5.14 4.08 8.16
CA ILE A 102 4.40 3.79 9.39
C ILE A 102 2.92 4.10 9.19
N THR A 103 2.07 3.08 9.32
CA THR A 103 0.62 3.23 9.33
C THR A 103 0.14 3.51 10.75
N VAL A 104 -0.58 4.62 10.97
CA VAL A 104 -1.06 5.05 12.29
C VAL A 104 -2.58 5.04 12.35
N TYR A 105 -3.15 4.25 13.24
CA TYR A 105 -4.60 4.14 13.46
C TYR A 105 -4.91 3.85 14.94
N ALA A 106 -6.15 3.53 15.30
CA ALA A 106 -6.52 3.23 16.68
C ALA A 106 -6.98 1.78 16.86
N ALA A 107 -6.72 1.23 18.05
CA ALA A 107 -7.06 -0.15 18.41
C ALA A 107 -8.58 -0.48 18.36
N ARG A 108 -9.43 0.54 18.36
CA ARG A 108 -10.89 0.39 18.36
C ARG A 108 -11.52 1.34 17.36
N PRO A 109 -12.48 0.90 16.53
CA PRO A 109 -13.09 1.74 15.49
C PRO A 109 -13.80 2.99 16.07
N ARG A 110 -14.34 2.91 17.29
CA ARG A 110 -14.95 4.07 17.97
C ARG A 110 -13.96 5.15 18.42
N TYR A 111 -12.66 4.90 18.30
CA TYR A 111 -11.61 5.86 18.59
C TYR A 111 -11.20 6.65 17.36
N ALA A 112 -11.87 6.45 16.22
CA ALA A 112 -11.67 7.27 15.05
C ALA A 112 -11.85 8.76 15.37
N PRO A 113 -10.92 9.63 14.94
CA PRO A 113 -10.95 11.06 15.27
C PRO A 113 -11.97 11.78 14.39
N THR A 114 -13.23 11.83 14.85
CA THR A 114 -14.36 12.39 14.09
C THR A 114 -14.66 13.86 14.43
N THR A 115 -14.08 14.40 15.49
CA THR A 115 -14.24 15.81 15.88
C THR A 115 -12.96 16.59 15.66
N ASP A 116 -13.07 17.90 15.49
CA ASP A 116 -11.93 18.80 15.29
C ASP A 116 -10.86 18.64 16.38
N THR A 117 -11.28 18.60 17.64
CA THR A 117 -10.35 18.40 18.78
C THR A 117 -9.61 17.05 18.71
N GLN A 118 -10.29 15.98 18.31
CA GLN A 118 -9.65 14.65 18.17
C GLN A 118 -8.68 14.64 16.99
N GLN A 119 -9.04 15.30 15.87
CA GLN A 119 -8.20 15.42 14.69
C GLN A 119 -6.95 16.27 14.98
N ASP A 120 -7.09 17.36 15.74
CA ASP A 120 -5.96 18.18 16.17
C ASP A 120 -5.01 17.42 17.09
N THR A 121 -5.55 16.62 18.03
CA THR A 121 -4.71 15.73 18.89
C THR A 121 -4.00 14.65 18.09
N TYR A 122 -4.68 14.03 17.11
CA TYR A 122 -4.05 13.07 16.22
C TYR A 122 -2.95 13.72 15.37
N ALA A 123 -3.21 14.88 14.78
CA ALA A 123 -2.22 15.63 13.99
C ALA A 123 -0.99 16.04 14.83
N ALA A 124 -1.20 16.43 16.09
CA ALA A 124 -0.11 16.72 17.04
C ALA A 124 0.71 15.45 17.38
N PHE A 125 0.04 14.32 17.57
CA PHE A 125 0.72 13.02 17.74
C PHE A 125 1.59 12.67 16.53
N MET A 126 1.06 12.80 15.31
CA MET A 126 1.78 12.53 14.08
C MET A 126 3.00 13.43 13.90
N ALA A 127 2.86 14.72 14.21
CA ALA A 127 3.98 15.66 14.17
C ALA A 127 5.06 15.34 15.20
N THR A 128 4.68 14.86 16.39
CA THR A 128 5.63 14.43 17.42
C THR A 128 6.34 13.14 17.00
N LEU A 129 5.59 12.15 16.51
CA LEU A 129 6.14 10.90 15.98
C LEU A 129 7.16 11.16 14.87
N ALA A 130 6.83 12.05 13.93
CA ALA A 130 7.71 12.41 12.82
C ALA A 130 9.01 13.13 13.27
N ARG A 131 8.94 13.97 14.31
CA ARG A 131 10.15 14.59 14.92
C ARG A 131 11.02 13.56 15.64
N ASP A 132 10.39 12.59 16.29
CA ASP A 132 11.06 11.55 17.06
C ASP A 132 11.68 10.45 16.20
N LEU A 133 11.21 10.30 14.94
CA LEU A 133 11.64 9.30 13.96
C LEU A 133 12.03 9.97 12.63
N PRO A 134 13.12 10.76 12.59
CA PRO A 134 13.48 11.58 11.42
C PRO A 134 13.93 10.78 10.19
N THR A 135 14.17 9.48 10.34
CA THR A 135 14.56 8.57 9.24
C THR A 135 13.38 7.85 8.59
N VAL A 136 12.16 8.09 9.06
CA VAL A 136 10.94 7.52 8.46
C VAL A 136 10.60 8.25 7.16
N ASP A 137 10.37 7.50 6.08
CA ASP A 137 10.13 8.05 4.74
C ASP A 137 8.70 8.57 4.57
N GLY A 138 7.74 7.96 5.27
CA GLY A 138 6.34 8.35 5.15
C GLY A 138 5.44 7.81 6.25
N PHE A 139 4.25 8.38 6.30
CA PHE A 139 3.18 7.95 7.19
C PHE A 139 1.88 7.71 6.43
N ALA A 140 1.27 6.54 6.65
CA ALA A 140 -0.08 6.25 6.20
C ALA A 140 -1.09 6.65 7.29
N ILE A 141 -2.03 7.48 6.89
CA ILE A 141 -2.99 8.09 7.81
C ILE A 141 -4.22 7.23 7.89
N TRP A 142 -4.36 6.53 9.01
CA TRP A 142 -5.40 5.56 9.30
C TRP A 142 -5.31 4.27 8.49
N ASN A 143 -6.13 3.28 8.88
CA ASN A 143 -6.28 1.98 8.20
C ASN A 143 -7.75 1.77 7.85
N GLU A 144 -8.04 1.47 6.59
CA GLU A 144 -9.35 1.11 6.03
C GLU A 144 -10.53 1.94 6.57
N PRO A 145 -10.48 3.28 6.49
CA PRO A 145 -11.53 4.15 7.07
C PRO A 145 -12.91 3.96 6.43
N ASN A 146 -12.99 3.28 5.29
CA ASN A 146 -14.24 2.90 4.64
C ASN A 146 -14.93 1.69 5.28
N LEU A 147 -14.31 1.04 6.28
CA LEU A 147 -14.87 -0.11 6.99
C LEU A 147 -15.18 0.20 8.47
N ASN A 148 -16.31 -0.26 8.94
CA ASN A 148 -16.73 -0.14 10.33
C ASN A 148 -15.83 -0.90 11.33
N THR A 149 -14.96 -1.77 10.84
CA THR A 149 -13.95 -2.47 11.64
C THR A 149 -12.87 -1.52 12.15
N PHE A 150 -12.60 -0.43 11.39
CA PHE A 150 -11.54 0.52 11.68
C PHE A 150 -12.04 1.95 11.95
N TRP A 151 -13.26 2.30 11.49
CA TRP A 151 -13.83 3.65 11.64
C TRP A 151 -15.31 3.59 12.01
N LEU A 152 -15.71 4.13 13.17
CA LEU A 152 -17.09 4.35 13.58
C LEU A 152 -17.33 5.84 13.87
N TYR A 153 -18.44 6.42 13.42
CA TYR A 153 -19.52 5.78 12.67
C TYR A 153 -19.33 6.06 11.20
N GLN A 154 -19.91 5.19 10.32
CA GLN A 154 -19.86 5.36 8.86
C GLN A 154 -20.96 6.32 8.39
N TYR A 155 -22.13 6.24 8.98
CA TYR A 155 -23.31 7.05 8.64
C TYR A 155 -23.88 7.74 9.88
N ASP A 156 -24.57 8.88 9.68
CA ASP A 156 -25.42 9.49 10.70
C ASP A 156 -26.80 8.80 10.77
N ALA A 157 -27.67 9.29 11.69
CA ALA A 157 -29.01 8.76 11.88
C ALA A 157 -29.95 8.97 10.69
N ALA A 158 -29.59 9.81 9.72
CA ALA A 158 -30.33 10.04 8.47
C ALA A 158 -29.78 9.21 7.30
N GLY A 159 -28.79 8.35 7.55
CA GLY A 159 -28.14 7.53 6.52
C GLY A 159 -27.15 8.30 5.64
N LYS A 160 -26.72 9.50 6.07
CA LYS A 160 -25.72 10.28 5.34
C LYS A 160 -24.32 9.83 5.75
N ASP A 161 -23.41 9.70 4.76
CA ASP A 161 -21.98 9.46 5.02
C ASP A 161 -21.37 10.58 5.88
N ILE A 162 -20.76 10.19 7.01
CA ILE A 162 -19.99 11.06 7.89
C ILE A 162 -18.53 10.63 8.01
N ALA A 163 -18.19 9.43 7.56
CA ALA A 163 -16.84 8.88 7.66
C ALA A 163 -15.88 9.54 6.65
N ALA A 164 -16.23 9.59 5.36
CA ALA A 164 -15.37 10.17 4.34
C ALA A 164 -15.10 11.67 4.55
N PRO A 165 -16.08 12.52 4.90
CA PRO A 165 -15.84 13.91 5.27
C PRO A 165 -14.92 14.07 6.49
N ALA A 166 -15.13 13.30 7.56
CA ALA A 166 -14.30 13.36 8.76
C ALA A 166 -12.87 12.88 8.47
N TYR A 167 -12.72 11.81 7.70
CA TYR A 167 -11.40 11.32 7.28
C TYR A 167 -10.67 12.33 6.38
N THR A 168 -11.36 12.98 5.45
CA THR A 168 -10.79 14.04 4.60
C THR A 168 -10.28 15.22 5.43
N SER A 169 -11.02 15.62 6.46
CA SER A 169 -10.60 16.67 7.42
C SER A 169 -9.37 16.23 8.23
N LEU A 170 -9.35 14.95 8.69
CA LEU A 170 -8.20 14.39 9.39
C LEU A 170 -6.94 14.42 8.51
N LEU A 171 -7.06 14.01 7.25
CA LEU A 171 -5.95 14.06 6.28
C LEU A 171 -5.41 15.48 6.13
N ALA A 172 -6.29 16.48 5.96
CA ALA A 172 -5.90 17.88 5.79
C ALA A 172 -5.08 18.40 6.96
N ARG A 173 -5.55 18.17 8.20
CA ARG A 173 -4.86 18.60 9.43
C ARG A 173 -3.53 17.88 9.62
N THR A 174 -3.51 16.57 9.37
CA THR A 174 -2.32 15.74 9.52
C THR A 174 -1.27 16.09 8.46
N TYR A 175 -1.70 16.33 7.21
CA TYR A 175 -0.82 16.80 6.15
C TYR A 175 -0.10 18.10 6.55
N ASP A 176 -0.85 19.10 7.00
CA ASP A 176 -0.29 20.38 7.40
C ASP A 176 0.68 20.23 8.59
N ALA A 177 0.35 19.39 9.57
CA ALA A 177 1.20 19.13 10.73
C ALA A 177 2.52 18.43 10.35
N LEU A 178 2.47 17.41 9.48
CA LEU A 178 3.65 16.70 8.99
C LEU A 178 4.51 17.59 8.09
N ARG A 179 3.91 18.41 7.23
CA ARG A 179 4.62 19.38 6.38
C ARG A 179 5.35 20.46 7.20
N ALA A 180 4.79 20.84 8.34
CA ALA A 180 5.47 21.75 9.27
C ALA A 180 6.70 21.13 9.96
N VAL A 181 6.75 19.79 10.06
CA VAL A 181 7.95 19.06 10.55
C VAL A 181 8.98 18.93 9.44
N SER A 182 8.62 18.40 8.27
CA SER A 182 9.53 18.26 7.14
C SER A 182 8.77 18.14 5.82
N PRO A 183 9.19 18.87 4.77
CA PRO A 183 8.62 18.73 3.43
C PRO A 183 8.98 17.39 2.74
N LYS A 184 9.95 16.63 3.28
CA LYS A 184 10.39 15.35 2.72
C LYS A 184 9.48 14.18 3.10
N ILE A 185 8.77 14.28 4.22
CA ILE A 185 7.86 13.22 4.69
C ILE A 185 6.76 13.01 3.67
N LYS A 186 6.55 11.78 3.24
CA LYS A 186 5.42 11.41 2.37
C LYS A 186 4.18 11.11 3.20
N VAL A 187 3.06 11.71 2.83
CA VAL A 187 1.76 11.49 3.46
C VAL A 187 0.93 10.58 2.56
N TYR A 188 0.63 9.38 3.05
CA TYR A 188 -0.20 8.41 2.38
C TYR A 188 -1.64 8.57 2.88
N GLY A 189 -2.54 8.94 1.98
CA GLY A 189 -3.97 9.05 2.25
C GLY A 189 -4.76 7.95 1.55
N GLY A 190 -6.02 7.76 1.92
CA GLY A 190 -6.84 6.64 1.44
C GLY A 190 -6.66 5.43 2.34
N ASN A 191 -5.68 4.58 2.04
CA ASN A 191 -5.43 3.31 2.74
C ASN A 191 -6.71 2.46 2.84
N LEU A 192 -7.47 2.43 1.73
CA LEU A 192 -8.83 1.89 1.68
C LEU A 192 -8.83 0.37 1.51
N ALA A 193 -9.79 -0.27 2.19
CA ALA A 193 -10.15 -1.65 1.88
C ALA A 193 -10.68 -1.77 0.44
N PRO A 194 -10.45 -2.91 -0.23
CA PRO A 194 -10.87 -3.10 -1.63
C PRO A 194 -12.37 -3.22 -1.82
N ARG A 195 -13.14 -3.37 -0.75
CA ARG A 195 -14.58 -3.66 -0.76
C ARG A 195 -15.31 -2.91 0.35
N GLY A 196 -16.63 -2.90 0.24
CA GLY A 196 -17.58 -2.35 1.18
C GLY A 196 -18.94 -2.22 0.52
N PHE A 197 -19.96 -1.84 1.27
CA PHE A 197 -21.35 -1.75 0.79
C PHE A 197 -21.98 -0.45 1.26
N GLU A 198 -22.72 0.20 0.39
CA GLU A 198 -23.51 1.40 0.68
C GLU A 198 -24.86 1.01 1.29
N ASP A 199 -24.84 0.58 2.55
CA ASP A 199 -26.06 0.19 3.27
C ASP A 199 -26.00 0.74 4.71
N PRO A 200 -26.61 1.94 4.95
CA PRO A 200 -26.62 2.55 6.28
C PRO A 200 -27.45 1.74 7.31
N ASP A 201 -28.38 0.92 6.87
CA ASP A 201 -29.25 0.10 7.73
C ASP A 201 -28.61 -1.26 8.07
N SER A 202 -27.44 -1.54 7.48
CA SER A 202 -26.69 -2.75 7.79
C SER A 202 -26.29 -2.80 9.27
N PRO A 203 -26.31 -3.98 9.93
CA PRO A 203 -25.74 -4.13 11.27
C PRO A 203 -24.22 -3.89 11.30
N ARG A 204 -23.57 -3.86 10.14
CA ARG A 204 -22.14 -3.56 9.94
C ARG A 204 -21.95 -2.61 8.77
N PRO A 205 -22.39 -1.35 8.89
CA PRO A 205 -22.37 -0.42 7.78
C PRO A 205 -20.93 -0.10 7.35
N THR A 206 -20.71 -0.03 6.05
CA THR A 206 -19.42 0.26 5.41
C THR A 206 -19.64 1.10 4.17
N HIS A 207 -18.57 1.64 3.58
CA HIS A 207 -18.58 2.22 2.24
C HIS A 207 -17.72 1.39 1.30
N SER A 208 -18.13 1.30 0.04
CA SER A 208 -17.25 0.82 -1.02
C SER A 208 -16.09 1.81 -1.25
N PRO A 209 -14.90 1.33 -1.68
CA PRO A 209 -13.80 2.25 -1.97
C PRO A 209 -14.16 3.27 -3.05
N THR A 210 -14.98 2.89 -4.03
CA THR A 210 -15.39 3.79 -5.12
C THR A 210 -16.27 4.93 -4.63
N GLN A 211 -17.20 4.66 -3.71
CA GLN A 211 -18.05 5.72 -3.14
C GLN A 211 -17.24 6.57 -2.16
N PHE A 212 -16.44 5.96 -1.30
CA PHE A 212 -15.62 6.67 -0.34
C PHE A 212 -14.67 7.68 -1.01
N ILE A 213 -14.04 7.31 -2.16
CA ILE A 213 -13.21 8.24 -2.94
C ILE A 213 -14.02 9.43 -3.46
N ARG A 214 -15.25 9.20 -3.98
CA ARG A 214 -16.14 10.29 -4.44
C ARG A 214 -16.50 11.24 -3.30
N ASP A 215 -16.82 10.70 -2.14
CA ASP A 215 -17.24 11.47 -0.96
C ASP A 215 -16.06 12.22 -0.34
N MET A 216 -14.84 11.66 -0.36
CA MET A 216 -13.61 12.39 -0.06
C MET A 216 -13.42 13.59 -0.99
N GLY A 217 -13.60 13.41 -2.30
CA GLY A 217 -13.51 14.49 -3.29
C GLY A 217 -14.57 15.59 -3.08
N ALA A 218 -15.81 15.19 -2.78
CA ALA A 218 -16.88 16.13 -2.44
C ALA A 218 -16.58 16.93 -1.16
N ALA A 219 -16.11 16.25 -0.11
CA ALA A 219 -15.71 16.90 1.15
C ALA A 219 -14.52 17.85 0.96
N TYR A 220 -13.51 17.45 0.17
CA TYR A 220 -12.38 18.32 -0.16
C TYR A 220 -12.84 19.60 -0.86
N ARG A 221 -13.68 19.49 -1.90
CA ARG A 221 -14.24 20.67 -2.61
C ARG A 221 -15.07 21.57 -1.68
N ALA A 222 -15.92 20.96 -0.84
CA ALA A 222 -16.75 21.70 0.10
C ALA A 222 -15.94 22.45 1.16
N SER A 223 -14.74 21.98 1.50
CA SER A 223 -13.85 22.64 2.47
C SER A 223 -13.24 23.95 1.96
N GLY A 224 -13.26 24.22 0.66
CA GLY A 224 -12.59 25.37 0.04
C GLY A 224 -11.05 25.30 0.10
N ARG A 225 -10.47 24.17 0.49
CA ARG A 225 -9.02 23.99 0.60
C ARG A 225 -8.34 24.01 -0.78
N THR A 226 -7.20 24.71 -0.84
CA THR A 226 -6.38 24.84 -2.05
C THR A 226 -5.01 24.15 -1.96
N LYS A 227 -4.73 23.47 -0.83
CA LYS A 227 -3.47 22.74 -0.59
C LYS A 227 -3.74 21.22 -0.64
N PRO A 228 -2.76 20.39 -1.01
CA PRO A 228 -2.91 18.93 -0.94
C PRO A 228 -3.25 18.44 0.47
N ILE A 229 -3.83 17.23 0.53
CA ILE A 229 -4.10 16.48 1.76
C ILE A 229 -3.31 15.18 1.83
N MET A 230 -2.70 14.77 0.70
CA MET A 230 -1.85 13.58 0.58
C MET A 230 -0.88 13.73 -0.59
N ASP A 231 0.23 13.00 -0.53
CA ASP A 231 1.21 12.88 -1.62
C ASP A 231 1.04 11.59 -2.41
N VAL A 232 0.52 10.55 -1.77
CA VAL A 232 0.33 9.21 -2.30
C VAL A 232 -1.06 8.72 -1.90
N PHE A 233 -1.80 8.16 -2.84
CA PHE A 233 -3.03 7.44 -2.54
C PHE A 233 -2.70 5.98 -2.23
N ALA A 234 -3.13 5.51 -1.08
CA ALA A 234 -2.93 4.14 -0.62
C ALA A 234 -4.21 3.31 -0.79
N LEU A 235 -4.05 2.07 -1.24
CA LEU A 235 -5.12 1.09 -1.41
C LEU A 235 -4.64 -0.28 -0.96
N HIS A 236 -5.55 -1.11 -0.44
CA HIS A 236 -5.34 -2.53 -0.16
C HIS A 236 -6.03 -3.37 -1.25
N PRO A 237 -5.41 -3.64 -2.41
CA PRO A 237 -6.09 -4.19 -3.58
C PRO A 237 -6.22 -5.71 -3.53
N TYR A 238 -6.64 -6.27 -2.39
CA TYR A 238 -6.85 -7.71 -2.25
C TYR A 238 -7.90 -8.24 -3.23
N GLN A 239 -7.67 -9.44 -3.70
CA GLN A 239 -8.73 -10.24 -4.31
C GLN A 239 -9.69 -10.75 -3.23
N THR A 240 -10.90 -11.14 -3.63
CA THR A 240 -11.89 -11.72 -2.70
C THR A 240 -11.45 -13.07 -2.16
N ARG A 241 -10.54 -13.76 -2.85
CA ARG A 241 -9.98 -15.07 -2.54
C ARG A 241 -8.55 -15.17 -3.06
N SER A 242 -7.67 -15.83 -2.31
CA SER A 242 -6.27 -16.04 -2.73
C SER A 242 -6.12 -16.88 -4.01
N ALA A 243 -7.13 -17.67 -4.35
CA ALA A 243 -7.12 -18.47 -5.59
C ALA A 243 -7.46 -17.64 -6.85
N ILE A 244 -7.82 -16.36 -6.72
CA ILE A 244 -8.11 -15.49 -7.86
C ILE A 244 -6.83 -14.75 -8.27
N PRO A 245 -6.44 -14.80 -9.57
CA PRO A 245 -5.27 -14.05 -10.04
C PRO A 245 -5.39 -12.54 -9.79
N PRO A 246 -4.29 -11.85 -9.43
CA PRO A 246 -4.32 -10.41 -9.12
C PRO A 246 -4.76 -9.52 -10.28
N GLY A 247 -4.52 -9.95 -11.52
CA GLY A 247 -4.95 -9.22 -12.72
C GLY A 247 -6.44 -9.31 -13.05
N GLN A 248 -7.20 -10.16 -12.35
CA GLN A 248 -8.64 -10.26 -12.60
C GLN A 248 -9.38 -9.03 -12.03
N PRO A 249 -10.03 -8.20 -12.87
CA PRO A 249 -10.77 -7.04 -12.39
C PRO A 249 -11.98 -7.47 -11.54
N HIS A 250 -12.33 -6.64 -10.56
CA HIS A 250 -13.56 -6.80 -9.80
C HIS A 250 -14.76 -6.26 -10.56
N THR A 251 -15.90 -6.89 -10.35
CA THR A 251 -17.20 -6.31 -10.77
C THR A 251 -17.69 -5.30 -9.73
N GLY A 252 -18.50 -4.33 -10.17
CA GLY A 252 -19.17 -3.38 -9.27
C GLY A 252 -18.21 -2.33 -8.66
N THR A 253 -18.28 -2.17 -7.34
CA THR A 253 -17.66 -1.05 -6.60
C THR A 253 -16.34 -1.40 -5.93
N SER A 254 -15.88 -2.64 -6.02
CA SER A 254 -14.58 -3.07 -5.46
C SER A 254 -13.42 -2.63 -6.36
N LEU A 255 -12.21 -2.56 -5.75
CA LEU A 255 -10.97 -2.16 -6.41
C LEU A 255 -9.84 -3.15 -6.05
N GLY A 256 -9.32 -3.84 -7.07
CA GLY A 256 -8.14 -4.70 -6.97
C GLY A 256 -6.98 -4.17 -7.81
N VAL A 257 -5.90 -4.96 -7.92
CA VAL A 257 -4.74 -4.61 -8.77
C VAL A 257 -5.16 -4.45 -10.24
N GLY A 258 -6.08 -5.30 -10.72
CA GLY A 258 -6.61 -5.26 -12.10
C GLY A 258 -7.60 -4.10 -12.38
N ASP A 259 -7.95 -3.29 -11.37
CA ASP A 259 -8.90 -2.17 -11.52
C ASP A 259 -8.21 -0.80 -11.61
N TYR A 260 -6.94 -0.74 -12.02
CA TYR A 260 -6.13 0.47 -12.04
C TYR A 260 -6.78 1.63 -12.80
N ASP A 261 -7.24 1.43 -14.02
CA ASP A 261 -7.85 2.50 -14.84
C ASP A 261 -9.10 3.08 -14.16
N LYS A 262 -9.90 2.23 -13.53
CA LYS A 262 -11.05 2.63 -12.73
C LYS A 262 -10.64 3.47 -11.52
N LEU A 263 -9.56 3.08 -10.83
CA LEU A 263 -9.03 3.85 -9.69
C LEU A 263 -8.54 5.23 -10.14
N VAL A 264 -7.75 5.32 -11.21
CA VAL A 264 -7.24 6.59 -11.75
C VAL A 264 -8.38 7.51 -12.19
N ALA A 265 -9.39 6.96 -12.89
CA ALA A 265 -10.57 7.72 -13.28
C ALA A 265 -11.36 8.26 -12.07
N LEU A 266 -11.49 7.47 -10.99
CA LEU A 266 -12.14 7.90 -9.74
C LEU A 266 -11.36 9.03 -9.05
N LEU A 267 -10.03 8.89 -8.93
CA LEU A 267 -9.17 9.92 -8.34
C LEU A 267 -9.21 11.20 -9.17
N GLY A 268 -9.19 11.11 -10.50
CA GLY A 268 -9.36 12.24 -11.39
C GLY A 268 -10.70 12.95 -11.18
N ALA A 269 -11.80 12.21 -11.17
CA ALA A 269 -13.13 12.78 -10.91
C ALA A 269 -13.25 13.42 -9.51
N ALA A 270 -12.59 12.82 -8.51
CA ALA A 270 -12.58 13.33 -7.15
C ALA A 270 -11.76 14.60 -6.99
N PHE A 271 -10.58 14.73 -7.59
CA PHE A 271 -9.62 15.75 -7.19
C PHE A 271 -9.07 16.62 -8.34
N ASP A 272 -9.12 16.23 -9.62
CA ASP A 272 -8.61 17.06 -10.71
C ASP A 272 -9.32 18.43 -10.76
N GLY A 273 -8.55 19.44 -11.11
CA GLY A 273 -9.02 20.83 -11.08
C GLY A 273 -9.09 21.44 -9.67
N THR A 274 -8.58 20.78 -8.64
CA THR A 274 -8.47 21.28 -7.27
C THR A 274 -7.01 21.46 -6.84
N GLY A 275 -6.77 21.84 -5.59
CA GLY A 275 -5.41 21.90 -5.03
C GLY A 275 -4.80 20.53 -4.69
N GLN A 276 -5.59 19.45 -4.73
CA GLN A 276 -5.14 18.06 -4.58
C GLN A 276 -5.02 17.43 -5.97
N PRO A 277 -3.86 16.86 -6.37
CA PRO A 277 -3.78 16.04 -7.58
C PRO A 277 -4.73 14.85 -7.51
N GLY A 278 -5.32 14.48 -8.64
CA GLY A 278 -6.22 13.34 -8.79
C GLY A 278 -5.66 12.26 -9.72
N SER A 279 -5.92 12.36 -11.03
CA SER A 279 -5.50 11.37 -12.04
C SER A 279 -3.98 11.18 -12.15
N LYS A 280 -3.17 12.12 -11.65
CA LYS A 280 -1.70 12.05 -11.62
C LYS A 280 -1.14 11.77 -10.23
N LEU A 281 -1.99 11.48 -9.25
CA LEU A 281 -1.55 11.18 -7.90
C LEU A 281 -0.78 9.86 -7.89
N PRO A 282 0.42 9.80 -7.28
CA PRO A 282 1.10 8.54 -7.03
C PRO A 282 0.22 7.59 -6.21
N ILE A 283 0.28 6.30 -6.54
CA ILE A 283 -0.50 5.24 -5.89
C ILE A 283 0.45 4.25 -5.24
N ALA A 284 0.13 3.80 -4.04
CA ALA A 284 0.80 2.69 -3.39
C ALA A 284 -0.22 1.60 -3.00
N TYR A 285 0.10 0.36 -3.32
CA TYR A 285 -0.61 -0.80 -2.83
C TYR A 285 0.01 -1.20 -1.49
N THR A 286 -0.56 -0.68 -0.40
CA THR A 286 0.04 -0.75 0.95
C THR A 286 -0.23 -2.06 1.69
N GLU A 287 -1.13 -2.89 1.16
CA GLU A 287 -1.34 -4.28 1.56
C GLU A 287 -1.83 -5.10 0.36
N PHE A 288 -1.16 -6.20 0.08
CA PHE A 288 -1.61 -7.22 -0.87
C PHE A 288 -1.17 -8.60 -0.40
N GLY A 289 -2.08 -9.56 -0.27
CA GLY A 289 -1.76 -10.87 0.29
C GLY A 289 -2.36 -12.03 -0.49
N VAL A 290 -1.55 -13.08 -0.67
CA VAL A 290 -1.94 -14.37 -1.24
C VAL A 290 -1.60 -15.46 -0.23
N GLN A 291 -2.61 -16.08 0.37
CA GLN A 291 -2.40 -17.12 1.37
C GLN A 291 -1.95 -18.44 0.72
N SER A 292 -0.94 -19.06 1.31
CA SER A 292 -0.47 -20.38 0.89
C SER A 292 -0.86 -21.48 1.87
N VAL A 293 -1.01 -22.69 1.34
CA VAL A 293 -1.19 -23.90 2.14
C VAL A 293 0.11 -24.18 2.91
N ILE A 294 -0.01 -24.46 4.21
CA ILE A 294 1.12 -24.83 5.06
C ILE A 294 1.36 -26.32 4.97
N PRO A 295 2.58 -26.77 4.58
CA PRO A 295 2.93 -28.18 4.57
C PRO A 295 2.84 -28.82 5.97
N GLU A 296 2.46 -30.10 6.04
CA GLU A 296 2.33 -30.82 7.30
C GLU A 296 3.62 -30.80 8.14
N SER A 297 4.79 -30.84 7.48
CA SER A 297 6.10 -30.77 8.15
C SER A 297 6.35 -29.46 8.89
N GLU A 298 5.65 -28.37 8.54
CA GLU A 298 5.82 -27.03 9.13
C GLU A 298 4.74 -26.67 10.15
N LEU A 299 3.68 -27.49 10.28
CA LEU A 299 2.55 -27.23 11.19
C LEU A 299 2.96 -27.08 12.67
N GLY A 300 4.12 -27.63 13.05
CA GLY A 300 4.65 -27.48 14.41
C GLY A 300 4.91 -26.04 14.87
N SER A 301 5.01 -25.10 13.93
CA SER A 301 5.19 -23.65 14.21
C SER A 301 3.87 -22.89 14.24
N TYR A 302 2.71 -23.58 14.11
CA TYR A 302 1.39 -22.96 14.01
C TYR A 302 0.46 -23.40 15.13
N THR A 303 -0.56 -22.58 15.38
CA THR A 303 -1.66 -22.84 16.31
C THR A 303 -2.98 -22.99 15.54
N ASN A 304 -4.02 -23.50 16.20
CA ASN A 304 -5.34 -23.75 15.59
C ASN A 304 -5.27 -24.68 14.37
N VAL A 305 -4.38 -25.67 14.41
CA VAL A 305 -4.12 -26.62 13.29
C VAL A 305 -5.35 -27.48 12.92
N ASP A 306 -6.29 -27.67 13.85
CA ASP A 306 -7.55 -28.39 13.60
C ASP A 306 -8.60 -27.49 12.89
N SER A 307 -8.32 -26.20 12.75
CA SER A 307 -9.19 -25.29 12.01
C SER A 307 -9.02 -25.53 10.50
N PRO A 308 -10.13 -25.58 9.73
CA PRO A 308 -9.99 -25.65 8.29
C PRO A 308 -9.23 -24.40 7.82
N LEU A 309 -8.02 -24.62 7.32
CA LEU A 309 -7.25 -23.62 6.57
C LEU A 309 -8.20 -22.91 5.62
N GLY A 310 -8.10 -21.60 5.53
CA GLY A 310 -8.98 -20.83 4.66
C GLY A 310 -9.13 -21.54 3.33
N LYS A 311 -10.37 -21.83 2.93
CA LYS A 311 -10.71 -22.64 1.74
C LYS A 311 -10.07 -22.12 0.42
N ASP A 312 -9.33 -21.02 0.51
CA ASP A 312 -8.82 -20.21 -0.58
C ASP A 312 -7.29 -20.15 -0.65
N ALA A 313 -6.58 -20.83 0.26
CA ALA A 313 -5.12 -20.92 0.23
C ALA A 313 -4.64 -21.69 -1.01
N VAL A 314 -3.56 -21.23 -1.63
CA VAL A 314 -2.97 -21.80 -2.84
C VAL A 314 -1.65 -22.51 -2.55
N PRO A 315 -1.13 -23.37 -3.44
CA PRO A 315 0.25 -23.86 -3.32
C PRO A 315 1.26 -22.71 -3.29
N GLU A 316 2.39 -22.87 -2.60
CA GLU A 316 3.45 -21.84 -2.53
C GLU A 316 3.97 -21.41 -3.91
N LYS A 317 3.98 -22.32 -4.89
CA LYS A 317 4.31 -22.00 -6.28
C LYS A 317 3.33 -20.97 -6.86
N THR A 318 2.02 -21.18 -6.66
CA THR A 318 0.99 -20.25 -7.13
C THR A 318 1.04 -18.94 -6.35
N GLN A 319 1.38 -18.96 -5.05
CA GLN A 319 1.64 -17.75 -4.26
C GLN A 319 2.75 -16.92 -4.92
N ALA A 320 3.88 -17.53 -5.28
CA ALA A 320 4.99 -16.87 -5.94
C ALA A 320 4.57 -16.27 -7.30
N GLU A 321 3.88 -17.07 -8.14
CA GLU A 321 3.37 -16.62 -9.45
C GLU A 321 2.42 -15.42 -9.32
N TYR A 322 1.57 -15.39 -8.29
CA TYR A 322 0.63 -14.29 -8.10
C TYR A 322 1.30 -13.03 -7.52
N TYR A 323 2.33 -13.16 -6.71
CA TYR A 323 3.13 -12.01 -6.29
C TYR A 323 3.92 -11.43 -7.47
N GLU A 324 4.58 -12.27 -8.28
CA GLU A 324 5.26 -11.82 -9.50
C GLU A 324 4.29 -11.08 -10.43
N GLN A 325 3.11 -11.67 -10.72
CA GLN A 325 2.08 -11.02 -11.54
C GLN A 325 1.58 -9.68 -10.96
N ALA A 326 1.42 -9.58 -9.63
CA ALA A 326 1.01 -8.32 -9.01
C ALA A 326 2.07 -7.22 -9.17
N PHE A 327 3.35 -7.58 -9.05
CA PHE A 327 4.46 -6.66 -9.26
C PHE A 327 4.59 -6.25 -10.74
N GLU A 328 4.40 -7.19 -11.68
CA GLU A 328 4.36 -6.92 -13.13
C GLU A 328 3.26 -5.91 -13.47
N LEU A 329 2.03 -6.16 -13.01
CA LEU A 329 0.92 -5.27 -13.23
C LEU A 329 1.20 -3.88 -12.65
N ALA A 330 1.71 -3.81 -11.42
CA ALA A 330 2.04 -2.54 -10.77
C ALA A 330 3.15 -1.79 -11.53
N ALA A 331 4.18 -2.47 -12.02
CA ALA A 331 5.24 -1.87 -12.82
C ALA A 331 4.75 -1.32 -14.18
N CYS A 332 3.63 -1.84 -14.69
CA CYS A 332 2.98 -1.35 -15.92
C CYS A 332 1.89 -0.29 -15.66
N GLN A 333 1.64 0.08 -14.41
CA GLN A 333 0.63 1.08 -14.02
C GLN A 333 1.33 2.42 -13.70
N PRO A 334 1.32 3.42 -14.57
CA PRO A 334 2.22 4.59 -14.54
C PRO A 334 2.22 5.38 -13.22
N ASN A 335 1.13 5.35 -12.44
CA ASN A 335 1.03 6.06 -11.16
C ASN A 335 1.43 5.20 -9.96
N VAL A 336 1.58 3.88 -10.12
CA VAL A 336 1.88 2.99 -8.99
C VAL A 336 3.37 3.04 -8.69
N ILE A 337 3.71 3.42 -7.47
CA ILE A 337 5.12 3.59 -7.04
C ILE A 337 5.59 2.51 -6.06
N ALA A 338 4.67 1.76 -5.46
CA ALA A 338 5.03 0.75 -4.47
C ALA A 338 3.95 -0.34 -4.32
N VAL A 339 4.40 -1.55 -4.00
CA VAL A 339 3.56 -2.67 -3.55
C VAL A 339 4.14 -3.24 -2.26
N TYR A 340 3.31 -3.35 -1.23
CA TYR A 340 3.65 -4.01 0.04
C TYR A 340 2.85 -5.30 0.17
N ILE A 341 3.54 -6.43 0.30
CA ILE A 341 2.86 -7.68 0.59
C ILE A 341 2.44 -7.75 2.06
N PHE A 342 1.42 -8.52 2.33
CA PHE A 342 0.85 -8.74 3.68
C PHE A 342 1.00 -10.22 4.03
N HIS A 343 1.95 -10.67 4.78
CA HIS A 343 3.03 -10.15 5.59
C HIS A 343 4.43 -10.58 5.06
N LEU A 344 5.51 -10.28 5.83
CA LEU A 344 6.84 -10.88 5.62
C LEU A 344 6.89 -12.31 6.19
N PHE A 345 6.31 -12.51 7.37
CA PHE A 345 6.16 -13.81 8.03
C PHE A 345 4.70 -14.22 8.05
N ASP A 346 4.42 -15.52 7.98
CA ASP A 346 3.09 -16.00 8.29
C ASP A 346 2.69 -15.67 9.72
N GLU A 347 1.45 -15.33 9.95
CA GLU A 347 0.88 -15.37 11.29
C GLU A 347 0.80 -16.82 11.75
N ALA A 348 1.23 -17.08 12.99
CA ALA A 348 1.25 -18.43 13.54
C ALA A 348 -0.15 -19.03 13.78
N ASP A 349 -1.18 -18.20 13.91
CA ASP A 349 -2.57 -18.64 14.02
C ASP A 349 -3.14 -18.92 12.63
N LEU A 350 -3.46 -20.20 12.33
CA LEU A 350 -4.03 -20.62 11.06
C LEU A 350 -5.42 -20.04 10.74
N ASN A 351 -6.08 -19.39 11.69
CA ASN A 351 -7.29 -18.60 11.43
C ASN A 351 -6.98 -17.19 10.89
N ARG A 352 -5.71 -16.82 10.76
CA ARG A 352 -5.22 -15.54 10.28
C ARG A 352 -4.50 -15.69 8.93
N TRP A 353 -3.50 -14.86 8.64
CA TRP A 353 -2.88 -14.76 7.32
C TRP A 353 -1.59 -15.57 7.21
N GLN A 354 -1.54 -16.51 6.27
CA GLN A 354 -0.34 -17.27 5.88
C GLN A 354 0.13 -16.80 4.50
N SER A 355 0.44 -15.51 4.38
CA SER A 355 0.75 -14.84 3.11
C SER A 355 2.22 -14.41 2.97
N GLY A 356 3.05 -14.62 3.99
CA GLY A 356 4.46 -14.29 3.96
C GLY A 356 5.29 -15.22 3.07
N PRO A 357 6.48 -14.78 2.60
CA PRO A 357 7.50 -15.64 2.00
C PRO A 357 8.30 -16.44 3.03
N TYR A 358 8.10 -16.18 4.31
CA TYR A 358 8.63 -16.97 5.43
C TYR A 358 7.50 -17.58 6.23
N TYR A 359 7.74 -18.79 6.74
CA TYR A 359 6.84 -19.44 7.73
C TYR A 359 6.86 -18.64 9.06
N ALA A 360 5.95 -19.00 9.96
CA ALA A 360 5.84 -18.34 11.27
C ALA A 360 7.12 -18.40 12.13
N ASP A 361 7.95 -19.42 11.95
CA ASP A 361 9.26 -19.57 12.61
C ASP A 361 10.42 -18.93 11.85
N ALA A 362 10.13 -18.14 10.82
CA ALA A 362 11.10 -17.45 9.96
C ALA A 362 11.93 -18.38 9.04
N LYS A 363 11.58 -19.63 8.88
CA LYS A 363 12.15 -20.45 7.80
C LYS A 363 11.62 -19.99 6.44
N PRO A 364 12.43 -20.05 5.37
CA PRO A 364 12.01 -19.67 4.04
C PRO A 364 10.98 -20.66 3.46
N LYS A 365 9.93 -20.14 2.82
CA LYS A 365 9.04 -20.92 1.95
C LYS A 365 9.68 -21.17 0.60
N ALA A 366 9.19 -22.17 -0.14
CA ALA A 366 9.61 -22.40 -1.52
C ALA A 366 9.32 -21.20 -2.45
N SER A 367 8.34 -20.36 -2.11
CA SER A 367 8.01 -19.15 -2.85
C SER A 367 9.06 -18.02 -2.72
N LEU A 368 9.89 -18.02 -1.67
CA LEU A 368 10.82 -16.90 -1.35
C LEU A 368 11.76 -16.56 -2.51
N ALA A 369 12.40 -17.54 -3.13
CA ALA A 369 13.40 -17.29 -4.17
C ALA A 369 12.80 -16.60 -5.42
N ALA A 370 11.57 -16.97 -5.80
CA ALA A 370 10.86 -16.36 -6.91
C ALA A 370 10.40 -14.93 -6.56
N ILE A 371 9.89 -14.73 -5.35
CA ILE A 371 9.49 -13.40 -4.85
C ILE A 371 10.69 -12.45 -4.77
N ASP A 372 11.84 -12.90 -4.24
CA ASP A 372 13.09 -12.13 -4.21
C ASP A 372 13.54 -11.72 -5.63
N SER A 373 13.50 -12.67 -6.58
CA SER A 373 13.85 -12.39 -7.97
C SER A 373 12.91 -11.35 -8.61
N ALA A 374 11.60 -11.50 -8.41
CA ALA A 374 10.59 -10.59 -8.93
C ALA A 374 10.73 -9.18 -8.32
N ALA A 375 10.94 -9.06 -7.01
CA ALA A 375 11.14 -7.79 -6.33
C ALA A 375 12.38 -7.05 -6.86
N LYS A 376 13.50 -7.74 -7.04
CA LYS A 376 14.72 -7.15 -7.62
C LYS A 376 14.53 -6.65 -9.05
N LYS A 377 13.83 -7.43 -9.89
CA LYS A 377 13.50 -6.99 -11.26
C LYS A 377 12.55 -5.80 -11.27
N ALA A 378 11.56 -5.77 -10.36
CA ALA A 378 10.62 -4.65 -10.21
C ALA A 378 11.34 -3.36 -9.85
N ARG A 379 12.26 -3.40 -8.86
CA ARG A 379 13.12 -2.27 -8.51
C ARG A 379 13.93 -1.74 -9.68
N ASP A 380 14.45 -2.64 -10.53
CA ASP A 380 15.28 -2.29 -11.69
C ASP A 380 14.45 -1.83 -12.91
N GLY A 381 13.12 -1.89 -12.87
CA GLY A 381 12.24 -1.65 -14.02
C GLY A 381 12.41 -2.69 -15.14
N LYS A 382 12.72 -3.94 -14.76
CA LYS A 382 13.01 -5.04 -15.71
C LYS A 382 12.03 -6.22 -15.58
N LEU A 383 10.96 -6.04 -14.80
CA LEU A 383 10.08 -7.15 -14.47
C LEU A 383 9.07 -7.44 -15.57
N ALA A 384 8.53 -6.40 -16.21
CA ALA A 384 7.40 -6.54 -17.12
C ALA A 384 7.69 -5.96 -18.50
N ASP A 385 7.06 -6.55 -19.50
CA ASP A 385 6.89 -6.03 -20.85
C ASP A 385 5.45 -5.56 -20.95
N CYS A 386 5.23 -4.24 -20.95
CA CYS A 386 3.91 -3.62 -20.80
C CYS A 386 3.20 -3.37 -22.14
N GLY A 387 3.76 -3.91 -23.24
CA GLY A 387 3.29 -3.73 -24.61
C GLY A 387 2.07 -4.53 -24.99
#